data_571508ec4df03346d98bbca92b14bdf9
#
_entry.id   571508ec4df03346d98bbca92b14bdf9
#
_cell.length_a   1.000
_cell.length_b   1.000
_cell.length_c   1.000
_cell.angle_alpha   90.00
_cell.angle_beta   90.00
_cell.angle_gamma   90.00
#
_symmetry.space_group_name_H-M   'P 1'
#
loop_
_entity.id
_entity.type
_entity.pdbx_description
1 polymer ?
#
loop_
_entity_poly.entity_id
_entity_poly.type
_entity_poly.pdbx_seq_one_letter_code
_entity_poly.pdbx_strand_id
1 'polypeptide(L)'
;LWPEVIDLFAGVEVILHAGDLHTLSVVEELGKLGPVYVARGNGDVGIVDDRLQDAWVLSLGSFTIGMIHHFPSPVRKTSQQLHKYMRRHFKTVPDVVVYGHTHLESIQDVDGVLCVNPGSPTLPRNQSLRYGHVGVMDLAGDRPLAVLYELFDGGFRAL
;
A
#
# COMPACT_ATOMS: atom_id res chain seq x y z
N LEU A 1 -9.61 -7.75 -10.83
CA LEU A 1 -8.28 -8.04 -10.27
C LEU A 1 -7.54 -9.01 -11.19
N TRP A 2 -6.24 -8.79 -11.42
CA TRP A 2 -5.43 -9.71 -12.22
C TRP A 2 -5.17 -11.01 -11.44
N PRO A 3 -5.27 -12.19 -12.06
CA PRO A 3 -4.94 -13.47 -11.41
C PRO A 3 -3.55 -13.49 -10.80
N GLU A 4 -2.59 -12.85 -11.43
CA GLU A 4 -1.20 -12.77 -10.98
C GLU A 4 -1.04 -12.10 -9.60
N VAL A 5 -1.97 -11.20 -9.23
CA VAL A 5 -1.99 -10.62 -7.88
C VAL A 5 -2.38 -11.69 -6.86
N ILE A 6 -3.36 -12.53 -7.19
CA ILE A 6 -3.81 -13.64 -6.34
C ILE A 6 -2.67 -14.64 -6.14
N ASP A 7 -1.97 -14.98 -7.22
CA ASP A 7 -0.84 -15.93 -7.20
C ASP A 7 0.32 -15.38 -6.35
N LEU A 8 0.68 -14.10 -6.54
CA LEU A 8 1.75 -13.47 -5.77
C LEU A 8 1.40 -13.33 -4.29
N PHE A 9 0.12 -13.08 -3.95
CA PHE A 9 -0.32 -12.89 -2.58
C PHE A 9 -0.72 -14.19 -1.88
N ALA A 10 -0.55 -15.35 -2.53
CA ALA A 10 -0.80 -16.63 -1.89
C ALA A 10 0.11 -16.82 -0.67
N GLY A 11 -0.48 -17.00 0.52
CA GLY A 11 0.23 -17.21 1.77
C GLY A 11 0.69 -15.93 2.50
N VAL A 12 0.31 -14.74 2.06
CA VAL A 12 0.54 -13.52 2.85
C VAL A 12 -0.37 -13.49 4.08
N GLU A 13 0.12 -12.93 5.18
CA GLU A 13 -0.63 -12.86 6.44
C GLU A 13 -1.65 -11.72 6.47
N VAL A 14 -1.36 -10.61 5.78
CA VAL A 14 -2.18 -9.39 5.76
C VAL A 14 -2.06 -8.71 4.41
N ILE A 15 -3.16 -8.14 3.94
CA ILE A 15 -3.20 -7.36 2.70
C ILE A 15 -3.53 -5.90 3.03
N LEU A 16 -2.69 -5.00 2.53
CA LEU A 16 -2.84 -3.56 2.65
C LEU A 16 -3.18 -2.96 1.29
N HIS A 17 -4.34 -2.33 1.19
CA HIS A 17 -4.79 -1.65 -0.03
C HIS A 17 -4.80 -0.13 0.18
N ALA A 18 -4.02 0.58 -0.58
CA ALA A 18 -3.83 2.02 -0.40
C ALA A 18 -4.97 2.89 -0.99
N GLY A 19 -6.13 2.31 -1.30
CA GLY A 19 -7.34 3.02 -1.71
C GLY A 19 -7.62 3.01 -3.21
N ASP A 20 -8.70 3.70 -3.59
CA ASP A 20 -9.26 3.73 -4.96
C ASP A 20 -9.71 2.33 -5.44
N LEU A 21 -10.50 1.66 -4.60
CA LEU A 21 -11.10 0.35 -4.90
C LEU A 21 -12.11 0.44 -6.04
N HIS A 22 -12.90 1.53 -6.07
CA HIS A 22 -14.09 1.73 -6.89
C HIS A 22 -15.22 0.71 -6.66
N THR A 23 -14.93 -0.49 -6.16
CA THR A 23 -15.91 -1.54 -5.86
C THR A 23 -15.42 -2.47 -4.75
N LEU A 24 -16.34 -2.91 -3.89
CA LEU A 24 -16.05 -3.85 -2.79
C LEU A 24 -15.65 -5.25 -3.29
N SER A 25 -15.97 -5.62 -4.53
CA SER A 25 -15.61 -6.93 -5.06
C SER A 25 -14.09 -7.21 -5.00
N VAL A 26 -13.27 -6.17 -5.12
CA VAL A 26 -11.79 -6.29 -4.98
C VAL A 26 -11.42 -6.74 -3.57
N VAL A 27 -12.05 -6.14 -2.54
CA VAL A 27 -11.80 -6.50 -1.15
C VAL A 27 -12.31 -7.90 -0.83
N GLU A 28 -13.42 -8.30 -1.42
CA GLU A 28 -13.99 -9.64 -1.27
C GLU A 28 -13.08 -10.71 -1.89
N GLU A 29 -12.50 -10.43 -3.06
CA GLU A 29 -11.52 -11.34 -3.68
C GLU A 29 -10.24 -11.45 -2.86
N LEU A 30 -9.65 -10.33 -2.47
CA LEU A 30 -8.45 -10.29 -1.65
C LEU A 30 -8.69 -10.91 -0.27
N GLY A 31 -9.89 -10.73 0.31
CA GLY A 31 -10.30 -11.28 1.59
C GLY A 31 -10.33 -12.82 1.64
N LYS A 32 -10.32 -13.50 0.51
CA LYS A 32 -10.17 -14.96 0.44
C LYS A 32 -8.74 -15.42 0.76
N LEU A 33 -7.76 -14.53 0.64
CA LEU A 33 -6.36 -14.81 0.91
C LEU A 33 -5.97 -14.48 2.36
N GLY A 34 -6.64 -13.51 2.99
CA GLY A 34 -6.35 -13.09 4.36
C GLY A 34 -7.05 -11.78 4.73
N PRO A 35 -6.78 -11.25 5.93
CA PRO A 35 -7.30 -9.95 6.37
C PRO A 35 -6.89 -8.83 5.44
N VAL A 36 -7.85 -7.95 5.08
CA VAL A 36 -7.65 -6.80 4.20
C VAL A 36 -7.93 -5.51 4.95
N TYR A 37 -7.02 -4.56 4.89
CA TYR A 37 -7.18 -3.19 5.37
C TYR A 37 -7.08 -2.24 4.18
N VAL A 38 -7.97 -1.26 4.12
CA VAL A 38 -8.04 -0.30 2.99
C VAL A 38 -7.96 1.12 3.52
N ALA A 39 -7.00 1.90 3.02
CA ALA A 39 -7.01 3.34 3.19
C ALA A 39 -7.95 3.96 2.15
N ARG A 40 -9.02 4.64 2.58
CA ARG A 40 -10.02 5.24 1.69
C ARG A 40 -9.38 6.19 0.68
N GLY A 41 -9.58 5.92 -0.59
CA GLY A 41 -9.15 6.79 -1.68
C GLY A 41 -10.25 7.75 -2.14
N ASN A 42 -9.90 8.66 -3.03
CA ASN A 42 -10.85 9.61 -3.59
C ASN A 42 -11.87 8.94 -4.55
N GLY A 43 -11.57 7.77 -5.08
CA GLY A 43 -12.49 6.94 -5.86
C GLY A 43 -13.46 6.09 -5.01
N ASP A 44 -13.33 6.11 -3.68
CA ASP A 44 -14.11 5.26 -2.77
C ASP A 44 -15.26 5.99 -2.09
N VAL A 45 -15.66 7.16 -2.62
CA VAL A 45 -16.75 7.96 -2.09
C VAL A 45 -18.07 7.16 -2.08
N GLY A 46 -18.72 7.09 -0.92
CA GLY A 46 -19.98 6.36 -0.76
C GLY A 46 -19.84 4.86 -0.47
N ILE A 47 -18.64 4.31 -0.52
CA ILE A 47 -18.40 2.93 -0.09
C ILE A 47 -18.36 2.90 1.44
N VAL A 48 -19.20 2.06 2.05
CA VAL A 48 -19.27 1.85 3.51
C VAL A 48 -18.90 0.40 3.81
N ASP A 49 -17.77 0.22 4.48
CA ASP A 49 -17.28 -1.10 4.91
C ASP A 49 -16.28 -0.88 6.06
N ASP A 50 -16.28 -1.75 7.07
CA ASP A 50 -15.42 -1.61 8.26
C ASP A 50 -13.93 -1.74 7.95
N ARG A 51 -13.59 -2.34 6.81
CA ARG A 51 -12.21 -2.47 6.31
C ARG A 51 -11.67 -1.18 5.68
N LEU A 52 -12.54 -0.18 5.41
CA LEU A 52 -12.18 1.11 4.84
C LEU A 52 -12.13 2.19 5.91
N GLN A 53 -10.96 2.76 6.14
CA GLN A 53 -10.76 3.93 7.01
C GLN A 53 -9.92 4.99 6.29
N ASP A 54 -9.99 6.25 6.72
CA ASP A 54 -9.21 7.33 6.11
C ASP A 54 -7.71 7.13 6.32
N ALA A 55 -7.32 6.57 7.47
CA ALA A 55 -5.96 6.16 7.76
C ALA A 55 -5.96 4.97 8.73
N TRP A 56 -4.97 4.12 8.60
CA TRP A 56 -4.73 3.00 9.51
C TRP A 56 -3.42 3.17 10.26
N VAL A 57 -3.40 2.71 11.50
CA VAL A 57 -2.18 2.46 12.27
C VAL A 57 -2.27 1.01 12.76
N LEU A 58 -1.41 0.17 12.22
CA LEU A 58 -1.43 -1.27 12.47
C LEU A 58 -0.13 -1.69 13.15
N SER A 59 -0.22 -2.62 14.09
CA SER A 59 0.95 -3.31 14.66
C SER A 59 1.06 -4.66 13.97
N LEU A 60 2.09 -4.82 13.13
CA LEU A 60 2.35 -6.05 12.39
C LEU A 60 3.76 -6.54 12.72
N GLY A 61 3.87 -7.72 13.30
CA GLY A 61 5.14 -8.17 13.89
C GLY A 61 5.61 -7.21 14.97
N SER A 62 6.86 -6.77 14.89
CA SER A 62 7.46 -5.78 15.80
C SER A 62 7.35 -4.34 15.29
N PHE A 63 6.68 -4.10 14.16
CA PHE A 63 6.63 -2.80 13.48
C PHE A 63 5.26 -2.14 13.56
N THR A 64 5.29 -0.81 13.56
CA THR A 64 4.10 0.04 13.40
C THR A 64 3.99 0.47 11.95
N ILE A 65 2.86 0.17 11.31
CA ILE A 65 2.57 0.50 9.93
C ILE A 65 1.51 1.60 9.90
N GLY A 66 1.84 2.75 9.34
CA GLY A 66 0.86 3.77 8.96
C GLY A 66 0.43 3.57 7.51
N MET A 67 -0.87 3.57 7.24
CA MET A 67 -1.37 3.52 5.87
C MET A 67 -2.38 4.63 5.62
N ILE A 68 -2.21 5.33 4.50
CA ILE A 68 -3.08 6.44 4.07
C ILE A 68 -3.06 6.52 2.55
N HIS A 69 -4.19 6.86 1.92
CA HIS A 69 -4.24 6.94 0.45
C HIS A 69 -3.30 8.00 -0.13
N HIS A 70 -3.42 9.23 0.34
CA HIS A 70 -2.56 10.33 -0.13
C HIS A 70 -1.48 10.64 0.90
N PHE A 71 -0.22 10.59 0.46
CA PHE A 71 0.96 10.95 1.25
C PHE A 71 1.85 11.92 0.47
N PRO A 72 2.39 12.97 1.10
CA PRO A 72 3.30 13.90 0.43
C PRO A 72 4.54 13.18 -0.09
N SER A 73 5.01 13.57 -1.27
CA SER A 73 6.14 12.91 -1.93
C SER A 73 7.40 12.88 -1.05
N PRO A 74 7.93 11.70 -0.68
CA PRO A 74 9.16 11.58 0.11
C PRO A 74 10.40 12.18 -0.59
N VAL A 75 10.37 12.27 -1.92
CA VAL A 75 11.46 12.85 -2.72
C VAL A 75 11.44 14.39 -2.71
N ARG A 76 10.24 14.98 -2.53
CA ARG A 76 10.05 16.44 -2.66
C ARG A 76 9.91 17.17 -1.33
N LYS A 77 9.71 16.46 -0.24
CA LYS A 77 9.50 17.03 1.10
C LYS A 77 10.67 16.70 2.01
N THR A 78 10.94 17.58 2.96
CA THR A 78 11.93 17.30 3.99
C THR A 78 11.40 16.25 4.97
N SER A 79 12.30 15.51 5.63
CA SER A 79 11.92 14.54 6.66
C SER A 79 11.10 15.18 7.77
N GLN A 80 11.42 16.40 8.18
CA GLN A 80 10.67 17.15 9.19
C GLN A 80 9.21 17.41 8.75
N GLN A 81 8.99 17.79 7.47
CA GLN A 81 7.64 17.99 6.93
C GLN A 81 6.85 16.68 6.90
N LEU A 82 7.51 15.58 6.50
CA LEU A 82 6.90 14.25 6.46
C LEU A 82 6.57 13.73 7.86
N HIS A 83 7.47 13.86 8.82
CA HIS A 83 7.22 13.48 10.21
C HIS A 83 6.07 14.29 10.83
N LYS A 84 5.97 15.58 10.51
CA LYS A 84 4.83 16.41 10.94
C LYS A 84 3.51 15.88 10.35
N TYR A 85 3.51 15.49 9.07
CA TYR A 85 2.35 14.90 8.42
C TYR A 85 1.98 13.56 9.06
N MET A 86 2.95 12.68 9.31
CA MET A 86 2.74 11.39 9.97
C MET A 86 2.09 11.57 11.36
N ARG A 87 2.64 12.45 12.21
CA ARG A 87 2.07 12.72 13.55
C ARG A 87 0.65 13.26 13.48
N ARG A 88 0.34 14.06 12.47
CA ARG A 88 -1.02 14.60 12.28
C ARG A 88 -2.02 13.49 11.95
N HIS A 89 -1.68 12.55 11.07
CA HIS A 89 -2.60 11.55 10.55
C HIS A 89 -2.56 10.23 11.32
N PHE A 90 -1.40 9.81 11.79
CA PHE A 90 -1.20 8.56 12.52
C PHE A 90 -1.05 8.73 14.03
N LYS A 91 -0.94 9.97 14.54
CA LYS A 91 -0.62 10.32 15.95
C LYS A 91 0.76 9.83 16.41
N THR A 92 1.54 9.27 15.54
CA THR A 92 2.90 8.78 15.76
C THR A 92 3.72 8.93 14.47
N VAL A 93 5.02 8.64 14.56
CA VAL A 93 5.86 8.36 13.39
C VAL A 93 6.00 6.84 13.31
N PRO A 94 5.37 6.17 12.33
CA PRO A 94 5.44 4.71 12.20
C PRO A 94 6.79 4.27 11.65
N ASP A 95 7.06 2.96 11.70
CA ASP A 95 8.26 2.37 11.09
C ASP A 95 8.11 2.26 9.55
N VAL A 96 6.87 2.08 9.09
CA VAL A 96 6.54 2.00 7.67
C VAL A 96 5.35 2.90 7.36
N VAL A 97 5.39 3.59 6.21
CA VAL A 97 4.24 4.27 5.62
C VAL A 97 3.89 3.62 4.29
N VAL A 98 2.66 3.10 4.17
CA VAL A 98 2.10 2.61 2.91
C VAL A 98 1.13 3.65 2.36
N TYR A 99 1.27 3.99 1.09
CA TYR A 99 0.43 5.01 0.46
C TYR A 99 0.22 4.72 -1.04
N GLY A 100 -0.72 5.41 -1.67
CA GLY A 100 -1.07 5.23 -3.08
C GLY A 100 -1.24 6.54 -3.84
N HIS A 101 -2.40 6.71 -4.49
CA HIS A 101 -2.87 7.89 -5.19
C HIS A 101 -2.12 8.25 -6.48
N THR A 102 -0.80 8.26 -6.46
CA THR A 102 0.02 8.69 -7.62
C THR A 102 0.14 7.64 -8.70
N HIS A 103 -0.13 6.36 -8.36
CA HIS A 103 0.11 5.18 -9.21
C HIS A 103 1.58 5.05 -9.66
N LEU A 104 2.50 5.69 -8.94
CA LEU A 104 3.94 5.63 -9.18
C LEU A 104 4.59 4.79 -8.09
N GLU A 105 5.15 3.67 -8.52
CA GLU A 105 5.89 2.76 -7.65
C GLU A 105 7.11 3.45 -7.03
N SER A 106 7.30 3.30 -5.72
CA SER A 106 8.40 3.94 -5.00
C SER A 106 8.66 3.28 -3.65
N ILE A 107 9.93 3.08 -3.33
CA ILE A 107 10.41 2.77 -1.98
C ILE A 107 11.44 3.83 -1.60
N GLN A 108 11.23 4.49 -0.46
CA GLN A 108 12.12 5.54 0.05
C GLN A 108 12.33 5.36 1.55
N ASP A 109 13.56 5.52 2.03
CA ASP A 109 13.84 5.67 3.45
C ASP A 109 13.83 7.17 3.82
N VAL A 110 13.11 7.51 4.87
CA VAL A 110 13.01 8.88 5.38
C VAL A 110 13.36 8.85 6.87
N ASP A 111 14.63 9.05 7.16
CA ASP A 111 15.15 9.02 8.53
C ASP A 111 14.73 7.75 9.30
N GLY A 112 14.88 6.58 8.65
CA GLY A 112 14.56 5.28 9.20
C GLY A 112 13.08 4.87 9.06
N VAL A 113 12.22 5.69 8.45
CA VAL A 113 10.85 5.32 8.09
C VAL A 113 10.81 4.81 6.65
N LEU A 114 10.40 3.56 6.46
CA LEU A 114 10.23 2.98 5.13
C LEU A 114 8.93 3.47 4.49
N CYS A 115 9.01 4.32 3.47
CA CYS A 115 7.86 4.83 2.73
C CYS A 115 7.67 4.03 1.45
N VAL A 116 6.52 3.37 1.30
CA VAL A 116 6.23 2.45 0.19
C VAL A 116 4.98 2.89 -0.55
N ASN A 117 5.11 3.13 -1.84
CA ASN A 117 3.99 3.21 -2.77
C ASN A 117 4.12 2.03 -3.74
N PRO A 118 3.20 1.07 -3.74
CA PRO A 118 3.30 -0.09 -4.63
C PRO A 118 3.00 0.24 -6.10
N GLY A 119 2.58 1.47 -6.41
CA GLY A 119 2.05 1.82 -7.72
C GLY A 119 0.58 1.45 -7.85
N SER A 120 0.20 0.93 -9.00
CA SER A 120 -1.16 0.42 -9.26
C SER A 120 -1.08 -0.89 -10.04
N PRO A 121 -1.81 -1.93 -9.66
CA PRO A 121 -1.82 -3.20 -10.39
C PRO A 121 -2.51 -3.11 -11.76
N THR A 122 -3.39 -2.12 -11.96
CA THR A 122 -4.26 -2.03 -13.13
C THR A 122 -4.11 -0.75 -13.95
N LEU A 123 -3.69 0.35 -13.31
CA LEU A 123 -3.55 1.67 -13.93
C LEU A 123 -2.17 2.28 -13.60
N PRO A 124 -1.05 1.60 -13.96
CA PRO A 124 0.27 2.10 -13.63
C PRO A 124 0.49 3.48 -14.26
N ARG A 125 1.00 4.44 -13.46
CA ARG A 125 1.30 5.82 -13.89
C ARG A 125 0.10 6.56 -14.47
N ASN A 126 -1.13 6.21 -14.02
CA ASN A 126 -2.39 6.77 -14.54
C ASN A 126 -2.59 6.60 -16.06
N GLN A 127 -2.01 5.57 -16.64
CA GLN A 127 -2.18 5.22 -18.04
C GLN A 127 -3.40 4.29 -18.23
N SER A 128 -3.61 3.80 -19.45
CA SER A 128 -4.69 2.86 -19.76
C SER A 128 -4.59 1.56 -18.94
N LEU A 129 -5.71 0.88 -18.77
CA LEU A 129 -5.81 -0.42 -18.11
C LEU A 129 -4.77 -1.41 -18.68
N ARG A 130 -3.86 -1.87 -17.85
CA ARG A 130 -2.82 -2.86 -18.17
C ARG A 130 -2.19 -3.43 -16.90
N TYR A 131 -1.38 -4.43 -17.05
CA TYR A 131 -0.53 -4.93 -15.97
C TYR A 131 0.36 -3.82 -15.39
N GLY A 132 0.42 -3.75 -14.08
CA GLY A 132 1.18 -2.72 -13.39
C GLY A 132 1.97 -3.31 -12.21
N HIS A 133 1.89 -2.69 -11.03
CA HIS A 133 2.78 -3.00 -9.93
C HIS A 133 2.02 -3.30 -8.64
N VAL A 134 2.62 -4.16 -7.82
CA VAL A 134 2.24 -4.44 -6.44
C VAL A 134 3.49 -4.53 -5.57
N GLY A 135 3.32 -4.52 -4.24
CA GLY A 135 4.42 -4.64 -3.29
C GLY A 135 4.20 -5.81 -2.32
N VAL A 136 5.29 -6.41 -1.89
CA VAL A 136 5.31 -7.38 -0.79
C VAL A 136 6.28 -6.89 0.26
N MET A 137 5.90 -6.97 1.54
CA MET A 137 6.75 -6.61 2.66
C MET A 137 7.07 -7.85 3.50
N ASP A 138 8.33 -7.93 3.94
CA ASP A 138 8.79 -8.86 4.95
C ASP A 138 9.06 -8.10 6.26
N LEU A 139 8.37 -8.52 7.31
CA LEU A 139 8.41 -7.91 8.64
C LEU A 139 9.00 -8.86 9.70
N ALA A 140 9.60 -9.98 9.29
CA ALA A 140 10.15 -10.97 10.22
C ALA A 140 11.54 -10.60 10.79
N GLY A 141 12.29 -9.72 10.10
CA GLY A 141 13.64 -9.31 10.48
C GLY A 141 13.69 -8.13 11.47
N ASP A 142 14.90 -7.62 11.69
CA ASP A 142 15.16 -6.46 12.58
C ASP A 142 14.72 -5.13 11.96
N ARG A 143 14.42 -5.11 10.68
CA ARG A 143 13.92 -3.96 9.92
C ARG A 143 12.94 -4.41 8.85
N PRO A 144 11.95 -3.55 8.51
CA PRO A 144 11.02 -3.88 7.45
C PRO A 144 11.73 -3.86 6.10
N LEU A 145 11.41 -4.84 5.25
CA LEU A 145 11.87 -4.91 3.88
C LEU A 145 10.67 -4.88 2.94
N ALA A 146 10.77 -4.16 1.84
CA ALA A 146 9.74 -4.15 0.80
C ALA A 146 10.36 -4.45 -0.56
N VAL A 147 9.64 -5.22 -1.36
CA VAL A 147 9.97 -5.52 -2.75
C VAL A 147 8.78 -5.15 -3.61
N LEU A 148 9.03 -4.42 -4.68
CA LEU A 148 8.02 -4.12 -5.70
C LEU A 148 8.09 -5.17 -6.80
N TYR A 149 6.93 -5.52 -7.33
CA TYR A 149 6.79 -6.49 -8.41
C TYR A 149 6.05 -5.85 -9.58
N GLU A 150 6.56 -6.04 -10.77
CA GLU A 150 5.86 -5.78 -12.02
C GLU A 150 5.06 -7.03 -12.42
N LEU A 151 3.79 -6.83 -12.73
CA LEU A 151 2.90 -7.87 -13.25
C LEU A 151 2.99 -7.93 -14.76
N PHE A 152 2.84 -9.11 -15.34
CA PHE A 152 2.73 -9.34 -16.78
C PHE A 152 1.89 -10.59 -17.05
N ASP A 153 1.46 -10.81 -18.28
CA ASP A 153 0.64 -11.96 -18.66
C ASP A 153 1.30 -13.28 -18.23
N GLY A 154 0.64 -13.97 -17.32
CA GLY A 154 1.07 -15.26 -16.76
C GLY A 154 2.16 -15.19 -15.69
N GLY A 155 2.46 -14.01 -15.11
CA GLY A 155 3.44 -13.94 -14.01
C GLY A 155 3.75 -12.57 -13.44
N PHE A 156 4.82 -12.54 -12.67
CA PHE A 156 5.35 -11.33 -12.03
C PHE A 156 6.87 -11.43 -11.85
N ARG A 157 7.53 -10.29 -11.74
CA ARG A 157 8.98 -10.22 -11.45
C ARG A 157 9.28 -9.10 -10.47
N ALA A 158 10.29 -9.29 -9.62
CA ALA A 158 10.81 -8.25 -8.76
C ALA A 158 11.49 -7.13 -9.58
N LEU A 159 11.30 -5.86 -9.14
CA LEU A 159 11.94 -4.68 -9.71
C LEU A 159 13.29 -4.38 -9.05
#